data_036b3aa00a4c3915029a7554ac26a097
#
_entry.id   036b3aa00a4c3915029a7554ac26a097
#
_cell.length_a   1.000
_cell.length_b   1.000
_cell.length_c   1.000
_cell.angle_alpha   90.00
_cell.angle_beta   90.00
_cell.angle_gamma   90.00
#
_symmetry.space_group_name_H-M   'P 1'
#
loop_
_entity.id
_entity.type
_entity.pdbx_description
1 polymer ?
#
loop_
_entity_poly.entity_id
_entity_poly.type
_entity_poly.pdbx_seq_one_letter_code
_entity_poly.pdbx_strand_id
1 'polypeptide(L)'
;MTTAAETTARLLITCPDRPGIVSAVTTFLFRHGANITELDQHSTDPSGGRFFMRLEFQTPGLDLADKALEQAFAEDVARRFDMEWHISHAARRPRMAVLVSRHDHALLELLWRWNTGELGVDLAVVISNHPDLRDEVERFGVRFEHVPFAAGTQAEAEAAMQTMLQDAADFVVLARFMRILSPGFVARWPGRIINIHHSFLPAFVGADPYRQAYERGVKLIGATAHYVTADLDQGPIIEQDTARVSHRFETVDLKQLGRDLERQVLARAVRWHVEDRIIVDGNKTVVFA
;
A
#
# COMPACT_ATOMS: atom_id res chain seq x y z
N MET A 1 -0.11 -2.42 30.55
CA MET A 1 -0.46 -3.62 29.77
C MET A 1 0.10 -3.42 28.40
N THR A 2 1.01 -4.27 27.95
CA THR A 2 1.59 -4.25 26.60
C THR A 2 0.47 -4.54 25.60
N THR A 3 0.33 -3.75 24.54
CA THR A 3 -0.70 -4.00 23.52
C THR A 3 -0.33 -5.20 22.66
N ALA A 4 -1.30 -5.86 22.05
CA ALA A 4 -1.05 -6.99 21.15
C ALA A 4 -0.06 -6.62 20.02
N ALA A 5 -0.13 -5.39 19.51
CA ALA A 5 0.79 -4.87 18.50
C ALA A 5 2.26 -4.83 18.99
N GLU A 6 2.49 -4.49 20.26
CA GLU A 6 3.85 -4.40 20.84
C GLU A 6 4.55 -5.76 20.98
N THR A 7 3.82 -6.83 20.83
CA THR A 7 4.32 -8.20 20.99
C THR A 7 4.21 -9.06 19.73
N THR A 8 3.83 -8.46 18.59
CA THR A 8 3.62 -9.20 17.34
C THR A 8 4.68 -8.85 16.31
N ALA A 9 5.29 -9.88 15.73
CA ALA A 9 6.11 -9.78 14.53
C ALA A 9 5.43 -10.49 13.35
N ARG A 10 5.78 -10.07 12.14
CA ARG A 10 5.29 -10.63 10.88
C ARG A 10 6.46 -11.10 10.05
N LEU A 11 6.32 -12.26 9.42
CA LEU A 11 7.30 -12.80 8.49
C LEU A 11 6.61 -13.02 7.14
N LEU A 12 7.14 -12.35 6.11
CA LEU A 12 6.75 -12.53 4.72
C LEU A 12 7.83 -13.32 4.00
N ILE A 13 7.41 -14.28 3.17
CA ILE A 13 8.31 -15.16 2.43
C ILE A 13 7.83 -15.31 0.99
N THR A 14 8.79 -15.30 0.07
CA THR A 14 8.62 -15.71 -1.32
C THR A 14 9.77 -16.62 -1.71
N CYS A 15 9.49 -17.75 -2.34
CA CYS A 15 10.51 -18.66 -2.83
C CYS A 15 9.97 -19.57 -3.94
N PRO A 16 10.83 -20.35 -4.64
CA PRO A 16 10.39 -21.46 -5.47
C PRO A 16 9.61 -22.49 -4.64
N ASP A 17 8.46 -22.95 -5.14
CA ASP A 17 7.64 -23.94 -4.39
C ASP A 17 8.29 -25.32 -4.36
N ARG A 18 8.36 -25.89 -3.18
CA ARG A 18 8.84 -27.25 -2.93
C ARG A 18 8.41 -27.79 -1.57
N PRO A 19 8.32 -29.12 -1.41
CA PRO A 19 7.93 -29.73 -0.13
C PRO A 19 8.83 -29.32 1.04
N GLY A 20 8.22 -29.11 2.21
CA GLY A 20 8.92 -28.89 3.46
C GLY A 20 9.10 -27.43 3.88
N ILE A 21 8.72 -26.44 3.05
CA ILE A 21 8.83 -25.00 3.35
C ILE A 21 8.09 -24.67 4.66
N VAL A 22 6.78 -24.97 4.73
CA VAL A 22 5.95 -24.68 5.91
C VAL A 22 6.53 -25.32 7.16
N SER A 23 6.90 -26.60 7.07
CA SER A 23 7.48 -27.34 8.19
C SER A 23 8.78 -26.73 8.68
N ALA A 24 9.66 -26.32 7.75
CA ALA A 24 10.95 -25.71 8.13
C ALA A 24 10.75 -24.38 8.84
N VAL A 25 9.89 -23.50 8.30
CA VAL A 25 9.59 -22.18 8.87
C VAL A 25 8.93 -22.31 10.25
N THR A 26 7.89 -23.13 10.37
CA THR A 26 7.16 -23.26 11.63
C THR A 26 7.98 -23.98 12.70
N THR A 27 8.80 -24.97 12.32
CA THR A 27 9.72 -25.64 13.26
C THR A 27 10.79 -24.69 13.75
N PHE A 28 11.34 -23.84 12.89
CA PHE A 28 12.31 -22.81 13.28
C PHE A 28 11.71 -21.89 14.34
N LEU A 29 10.56 -21.28 14.05
CA LEU A 29 9.89 -20.36 14.98
C LEU A 29 9.55 -21.05 16.31
N PHE A 30 9.03 -22.28 16.27
CA PHE A 30 8.72 -23.07 17.46
C PHE A 30 9.97 -23.32 18.32
N ARG A 31 11.11 -23.68 17.72
CA ARG A 31 12.37 -23.91 18.43
C ARG A 31 12.89 -22.69 19.14
N HIS A 32 12.62 -21.50 18.60
CA HIS A 32 12.99 -20.21 19.18
C HIS A 32 11.91 -19.62 20.09
N GLY A 33 10.88 -20.40 20.48
CA GLY A 33 9.88 -20.01 21.47
C GLY A 33 8.77 -19.09 20.94
N ALA A 34 8.68 -18.90 19.62
CA ALA A 34 7.59 -18.14 19.02
C ALA A 34 6.26 -18.88 19.06
N ASN A 35 5.18 -18.18 19.41
CA ASN A 35 3.81 -18.64 19.23
C ASN A 35 3.21 -18.02 17.96
N ILE A 36 2.92 -18.85 16.95
CA ILE A 36 2.32 -18.42 15.68
C ILE A 36 0.83 -18.18 15.92
N THR A 37 0.35 -16.97 15.56
CA THR A 37 -1.05 -16.55 15.75
C THR A 37 -1.85 -16.51 14.45
N GLU A 38 -1.19 -16.26 13.32
CA GLU A 38 -1.81 -16.25 11.98
C GLU A 38 -0.82 -16.87 10.99
N LEU A 39 -1.31 -17.65 10.03
CA LEU A 39 -0.50 -18.18 8.93
C LEU A 39 -1.36 -18.34 7.70
N ASP A 40 -0.96 -17.65 6.64
CA ASP A 40 -1.53 -17.75 5.31
C ASP A 40 -0.46 -18.10 4.29
N GLN A 41 -0.84 -18.85 3.27
CA GLN A 41 0.07 -19.24 2.19
C GLN A 41 -0.66 -19.35 0.85
N HIS A 42 0.10 -19.18 -0.22
CA HIS A 42 -0.35 -19.39 -1.58
C HIS A 42 0.77 -20.00 -2.42
N SER A 43 0.42 -20.94 -3.31
CA SER A 43 1.32 -21.47 -4.33
C SER A 43 0.72 -21.24 -5.71
N THR A 44 1.49 -20.73 -6.64
CA THR A 44 1.02 -20.54 -8.02
C THR A 44 0.93 -21.86 -8.79
N ASP A 45 1.85 -22.79 -8.52
CA ASP A 45 1.89 -24.14 -9.08
C ASP A 45 2.73 -25.04 -8.16
N PRO A 46 2.18 -26.13 -7.60
CA PRO A 46 2.93 -27.03 -6.74
C PRO A 46 4.07 -27.79 -7.47
N SER A 47 4.11 -27.74 -8.81
CA SER A 47 5.13 -28.38 -9.63
C SER A 47 6.15 -27.37 -10.21
N GLY A 48 6.75 -26.55 -9.34
CA GLY A 48 7.80 -25.60 -9.73
C GLY A 48 7.34 -24.17 -9.88
N GLY A 49 6.20 -23.81 -9.29
CA GLY A 49 5.72 -22.45 -9.19
C GLY A 49 6.43 -21.63 -8.09
N ARG A 50 5.82 -20.54 -7.72
CA ARG A 50 6.26 -19.68 -6.60
C ARG A 50 5.38 -19.93 -5.39
N PHE A 51 6.02 -19.95 -4.24
CA PHE A 51 5.38 -20.05 -2.93
C PHE A 51 5.44 -18.71 -2.23
N PHE A 52 4.33 -18.32 -1.60
CA PHE A 52 4.16 -17.11 -0.82
C PHE A 52 3.60 -17.47 0.53
N MET A 53 4.14 -16.84 1.58
CA MET A 53 3.65 -17.04 2.93
C MET A 53 3.70 -15.74 3.70
N ARG A 54 2.65 -15.49 4.46
CA ARG A 54 2.60 -14.49 5.52
C ARG A 54 2.25 -15.19 6.82
N LEU A 55 3.01 -14.90 7.87
CA LEU A 55 2.64 -15.38 9.21
C LEU A 55 2.87 -14.29 10.25
N GLU A 56 2.08 -14.33 11.30
CA GLU A 56 2.25 -13.51 12.49
C GLU A 56 2.61 -14.41 13.67
N PHE A 57 3.51 -13.91 14.53
CA PHE A 57 3.93 -14.63 15.72
C PHE A 57 4.20 -13.68 16.87
N GLN A 58 4.04 -14.18 18.10
CA GLN A 58 4.32 -13.45 19.31
C GLN A 58 5.81 -13.44 19.61
N THR A 59 6.34 -12.26 19.98
CA THR A 59 7.74 -12.07 20.31
C THR A 59 8.10 -12.33 21.79
N PRO A 60 7.20 -12.15 22.77
CA PRO A 60 7.47 -12.56 24.15
C PRO A 60 7.70 -14.07 24.23
N GLY A 61 8.88 -14.47 24.70
CA GLY A 61 9.29 -15.89 24.77
C GLY A 61 10.33 -16.29 23.73
N LEU A 62 10.64 -15.41 22.76
CA LEU A 62 11.78 -15.62 21.88
C LEU A 62 13.08 -15.68 22.68
N ASP A 63 13.92 -16.65 22.37
CA ASP A 63 15.27 -16.82 22.96
C ASP A 63 16.34 -15.99 22.24
N LEU A 64 16.01 -15.41 21.07
CA LEU A 64 16.86 -14.58 20.25
C LEU A 64 16.31 -13.15 20.12
N ALA A 65 17.20 -12.17 20.15
CA ALA A 65 16.87 -10.80 19.76
C ALA A 65 16.72 -10.68 18.24
N ASP A 66 15.98 -9.66 17.78
CA ASP A 66 15.57 -9.47 16.38
C ASP A 66 16.66 -9.76 15.33
N LYS A 67 17.81 -9.11 15.42
CA LYS A 67 18.92 -9.33 14.47
C LYS A 67 19.49 -10.76 14.52
N ALA A 68 19.51 -11.37 15.71
CA ALA A 68 19.98 -12.74 15.86
C ALA A 68 18.97 -13.74 15.29
N LEU A 69 17.67 -13.47 15.46
CA LEU A 69 16.59 -14.24 14.87
C LEU A 69 16.62 -14.17 13.33
N GLU A 70 16.80 -12.98 12.78
CA GLU A 70 16.95 -12.78 11.32
C GLU A 70 18.17 -13.54 10.78
N GLN A 71 19.33 -13.44 11.47
CA GLN A 71 20.52 -14.17 11.04
C GLN A 71 20.34 -15.69 11.11
N ALA A 72 19.78 -16.20 12.20
CA ALA A 72 19.52 -17.63 12.36
C ALA A 72 18.51 -18.13 11.30
N PHE A 73 17.43 -17.36 11.04
CA PHE A 73 16.47 -17.69 9.99
C PHE A 73 17.13 -17.75 8.59
N ALA A 74 17.99 -16.78 8.29
CA ALA A 74 18.73 -16.75 7.04
C ALA A 74 19.60 -18.00 6.84
N GLU A 75 20.28 -18.45 7.91
CA GLU A 75 21.22 -19.57 7.87
C GLU A 75 20.52 -20.93 7.89
N ASP A 76 19.54 -21.10 8.78
CA ASP A 76 18.92 -22.41 9.03
C ASP A 76 17.76 -22.72 8.06
N VAL A 77 17.07 -21.69 7.52
CA VAL A 77 15.86 -21.87 6.72
C VAL A 77 15.99 -21.20 5.35
N ALA A 78 16.21 -19.89 5.30
CA ALA A 78 16.02 -19.13 4.07
C ALA A 78 16.97 -19.56 2.95
N ARG A 79 18.25 -19.79 3.22
CA ARG A 79 19.24 -20.26 2.24
C ARG A 79 18.88 -21.60 1.62
N ARG A 80 18.30 -22.52 2.38
CA ARG A 80 17.91 -23.85 1.92
C ARG A 80 16.83 -23.81 0.85
N PHE A 81 15.96 -22.81 0.90
CA PHE A 81 14.79 -22.70 0.04
C PHE A 81 14.88 -21.53 -0.95
N ASP A 82 16.01 -20.83 -1.03
CA ASP A 82 16.23 -19.64 -1.85
C ASP A 82 15.16 -18.57 -1.58
N MET A 83 14.87 -18.31 -0.28
CA MET A 83 13.81 -17.40 0.13
C MET A 83 14.23 -15.92 0.00
N GLU A 84 13.36 -15.13 -0.59
CA GLU A 84 13.24 -13.70 -0.34
C GLU A 84 12.29 -13.55 0.85
N TRP A 85 12.71 -12.83 1.88
CA TRP A 85 11.92 -12.73 3.10
C TRP A 85 12.13 -11.43 3.84
N HIS A 86 11.19 -11.08 4.70
CA HIS A 86 11.24 -9.89 5.54
C HIS A 86 10.54 -10.15 6.86
N ILE A 87 11.17 -9.72 7.98
CA ILE A 87 10.54 -9.66 9.30
C ILE A 87 10.24 -8.20 9.63
N SER A 88 9.01 -7.94 10.06
CA SER A 88 8.59 -6.64 10.57
C SER A 88 7.96 -6.78 11.96
N HIS A 89 7.91 -5.68 12.71
CA HIS A 89 7.26 -5.63 14.02
C HIS A 89 6.01 -4.74 13.93
N ALA A 90 4.88 -5.26 14.39
CA ALA A 90 3.60 -4.55 14.34
C ALA A 90 3.58 -3.28 15.22
N ALA A 91 4.49 -3.19 16.19
CA ALA A 91 4.69 -1.99 17.01
C ALA A 91 5.30 -0.81 16.22
N ARG A 92 6.06 -1.10 15.17
CA ARG A 92 6.67 -0.06 14.34
C ARG A 92 5.58 0.55 13.44
N ARG A 93 5.30 1.82 13.66
CA ARG A 93 4.41 2.58 12.80
C ARG A 93 5.19 3.15 11.61
N PRO A 94 4.93 2.72 10.38
CA PRO A 94 5.58 3.32 9.22
C PRO A 94 5.09 4.76 9.02
N ARG A 95 5.99 5.63 8.56
CA ARG A 95 5.70 7.04 8.31
C ARG A 95 5.11 7.18 6.91
N MET A 96 3.88 7.66 6.85
CA MET A 96 3.13 7.90 5.62
C MET A 96 3.23 9.37 5.20
N ALA A 97 3.52 9.64 3.94
CA ALA A 97 3.28 10.93 3.32
C ALA A 97 2.14 10.83 2.31
N VAL A 98 1.32 11.87 2.19
CA VAL A 98 0.21 11.91 1.23
C VAL A 98 0.43 13.05 0.24
N LEU A 99 0.39 12.72 -1.06
CA LEU A 99 0.35 13.71 -2.14
C LEU A 99 -1.10 13.86 -2.63
N VAL A 100 -1.56 15.09 -2.75
CA VAL A 100 -2.94 15.40 -3.14
C VAL A 100 -3.01 16.60 -4.07
N SER A 101 -4.06 16.71 -4.88
CA SER A 101 -4.40 17.94 -5.62
C SER A 101 -5.63 18.61 -4.98
N ARG A 102 -6.68 18.88 -5.76
CA ARG A 102 -7.88 19.59 -5.28
C ARG A 102 -9.00 18.68 -4.75
N HIS A 103 -8.97 17.39 -5.09
CA HIS A 103 -9.99 16.44 -4.66
C HIS A 103 -9.67 15.94 -3.26
N ASP A 104 -10.53 16.25 -2.33
CA ASP A 104 -10.37 16.05 -0.88
C ASP A 104 -10.77 14.66 -0.36
N HIS A 105 -11.76 14.03 -1.01
CA HIS A 105 -12.46 12.85 -0.48
C HIS A 105 -11.53 11.69 -0.05
N ALA A 106 -10.52 11.36 -0.86
CA ALA A 106 -9.60 10.28 -0.55
C ALA A 106 -8.60 10.67 0.57
N LEU A 107 -8.15 11.93 0.59
CA LEU A 107 -7.31 12.46 1.66
C LEU A 107 -8.06 12.49 3.00
N LEU A 108 -9.28 13.04 3.02
CA LEU A 108 -10.07 13.15 4.25
C LEU A 108 -10.40 11.79 4.86
N GLU A 109 -10.65 10.77 4.05
CA GLU A 109 -10.82 9.39 4.52
C GLU A 109 -9.55 8.88 5.23
N LEU A 110 -8.37 9.10 4.65
CA LEU A 110 -7.11 8.70 5.27
C LEU A 110 -6.84 9.47 6.56
N LEU A 111 -7.09 10.78 6.58
CA LEU A 111 -6.94 11.62 7.77
C LEU A 111 -7.87 11.18 8.90
N TRP A 112 -9.12 10.87 8.57
CA TRP A 112 -10.10 10.41 9.56
C TRP A 112 -9.69 9.07 10.17
N ARG A 113 -9.33 8.07 9.35
CA ARG A 113 -8.90 6.74 9.81
C ARG A 113 -7.58 6.80 10.59
N TRP A 114 -6.67 7.67 10.19
CA TRP A 114 -5.45 7.91 10.96
C TRP A 114 -5.76 8.51 12.33
N ASN A 115 -6.61 9.52 12.39
CA ASN A 115 -7.00 10.19 13.64
C ASN A 115 -7.78 9.27 14.60
N THR A 116 -8.55 8.32 14.08
CA THR A 116 -9.25 7.28 14.87
C THR A 116 -8.35 6.11 15.28
N GLY A 117 -7.12 6.05 14.76
CA GLY A 117 -6.18 4.97 15.04
C GLY A 117 -6.41 3.70 14.22
N GLU A 118 -7.30 3.73 13.21
CA GLU A 118 -7.55 2.59 12.32
C GLU A 118 -6.39 2.30 11.35
N LEU A 119 -5.60 3.32 11.01
CA LEU A 119 -4.37 3.16 10.25
C LEU A 119 -3.18 3.20 11.21
N GLY A 120 -2.45 2.12 11.30
CA GLY A 120 -1.27 1.97 12.15
C GLY A 120 -0.04 2.72 11.61
N VAL A 121 -0.18 4.00 11.25
CA VAL A 121 0.88 4.83 10.65
C VAL A 121 1.12 6.11 11.44
N ASP A 122 2.29 6.70 11.25
CA ASP A 122 2.57 8.07 11.60
C ASP A 122 2.43 8.94 10.34
N LEU A 123 1.48 9.85 10.32
CA LEU A 123 1.27 10.74 9.18
C LEU A 123 2.28 11.89 9.22
N ALA A 124 3.29 11.81 8.38
CA ALA A 124 4.45 12.72 8.41
C ALA A 124 4.15 14.09 7.79
N VAL A 125 3.50 14.10 6.63
CA VAL A 125 3.21 15.31 5.87
C VAL A 125 2.15 15.06 4.80
N VAL A 126 1.35 16.07 4.51
CA VAL A 126 0.54 16.19 3.31
C VAL A 126 1.15 17.23 2.39
N ILE A 127 1.45 16.84 1.15
CA ILE A 127 1.99 17.75 0.13
C ILE A 127 0.94 17.93 -0.97
N SER A 128 0.66 19.17 -1.34
CA SER A 128 -0.28 19.46 -2.42
C SER A 128 0.29 20.44 -3.43
N ASN A 129 -0.07 20.25 -4.70
CA ASN A 129 0.22 21.23 -5.75
C ASN A 129 -0.79 22.39 -5.80
N HIS A 130 -1.73 22.44 -4.86
CA HIS A 130 -2.70 23.50 -4.64
C HIS A 130 -2.83 23.83 -3.15
N PRO A 131 -3.08 25.09 -2.77
CA PRO A 131 -3.19 25.47 -1.37
C PRO A 131 -4.55 25.13 -0.73
N ASP A 132 -5.53 24.75 -1.53
CA ASP A 132 -6.96 24.68 -1.20
C ASP A 132 -7.29 23.84 0.04
N LEU A 133 -6.53 22.77 0.30
CA LEU A 133 -6.80 21.81 1.39
C LEU A 133 -5.97 22.05 2.66
N ARG A 134 -5.28 23.19 2.76
CA ARG A 134 -4.42 23.51 3.91
C ARG A 134 -5.18 23.48 5.22
N ASP A 135 -6.26 24.26 5.28
CA ASP A 135 -7.03 24.43 6.52
C ASP A 135 -7.65 23.12 7.01
N GLU A 136 -8.10 22.26 6.06
CA GLU A 136 -8.64 20.95 6.38
C GLU A 136 -7.59 20.03 6.99
N VAL A 137 -6.37 20.01 6.44
CA VAL A 137 -5.26 19.17 6.91
C VAL A 137 -4.74 19.65 8.27
N GLU A 138 -4.54 20.96 8.41
CA GLU A 138 -4.03 21.56 9.65
C GLU A 138 -4.99 21.40 10.83
N ARG A 139 -6.32 21.29 10.60
CA ARG A 139 -7.30 20.93 11.65
C ARG A 139 -7.08 19.55 12.28
N PHE A 140 -6.47 18.62 11.54
CA PHE A 140 -6.04 17.33 12.08
C PHE A 140 -4.68 17.39 12.79
N GLY A 141 -4.03 18.57 12.85
CA GLY A 141 -2.70 18.74 13.42
C GLY A 141 -1.57 18.20 12.53
N VAL A 142 -1.84 17.99 11.26
CA VAL A 142 -0.89 17.44 10.28
C VAL A 142 -0.19 18.58 9.53
N ARG A 143 1.10 18.40 9.29
CA ARG A 143 1.91 19.33 8.48
C ARG A 143 1.42 19.35 7.03
N PHE A 144 1.14 20.53 6.48
CA PHE A 144 0.77 20.73 5.08
C PHE A 144 1.83 21.55 4.35
N GLU A 145 2.27 21.06 3.19
CA GLU A 145 3.23 21.73 2.32
C GLU A 145 2.62 22.00 0.94
N HIS A 146 2.75 23.22 0.47
CA HIS A 146 2.33 23.61 -0.87
C HIS A 146 3.52 23.63 -1.81
N VAL A 147 3.54 22.71 -2.77
CA VAL A 147 4.56 22.62 -3.82
C VAL A 147 3.88 22.77 -5.18
N PRO A 148 3.86 23.99 -5.75
CA PRO A 148 3.16 24.24 -7.01
C PRO A 148 3.83 23.53 -8.19
N PHE A 149 2.99 22.98 -9.08
CA PHE A 149 3.39 22.39 -10.36
C PHE A 149 2.97 23.31 -11.50
N ALA A 150 3.84 24.22 -11.89
CA ALA A 150 3.64 25.06 -13.07
C ALA A 150 4.21 24.39 -14.34
N ALA A 151 3.86 24.91 -15.50
CA ALA A 151 4.45 24.45 -16.74
C ALA A 151 5.97 24.68 -16.72
N GLY A 152 6.74 23.62 -16.96
CA GLY A 152 8.21 23.67 -17.01
C GLY A 152 8.91 23.54 -15.64
N THR A 153 8.19 23.50 -14.49
CA THR A 153 8.79 23.41 -13.15
C THR A 153 8.66 22.03 -12.50
N GLN A 154 8.30 21.01 -13.25
CA GLN A 154 8.10 19.67 -12.68
C GLN A 154 9.36 19.14 -11.97
N ALA A 155 10.54 19.26 -12.58
CA ALA A 155 11.78 18.77 -11.99
C ALA A 155 12.12 19.46 -10.66
N GLU A 156 11.88 20.76 -10.57
CA GLU A 156 12.11 21.56 -9.36
C GLU A 156 11.10 21.17 -8.26
N ALA A 157 9.84 21.01 -8.63
CA ALA A 157 8.79 20.58 -7.71
C ALA A 157 9.06 19.16 -7.17
N GLU A 158 9.44 18.23 -8.03
CA GLU A 158 9.81 16.86 -7.62
C GLU A 158 11.07 16.84 -6.75
N ALA A 159 12.07 17.67 -7.03
CA ALA A 159 13.25 17.80 -6.19
C ALA A 159 12.90 18.33 -4.79
N ALA A 160 12.04 19.35 -4.71
CA ALA A 160 11.54 19.87 -3.44
C ALA A 160 10.76 18.83 -2.64
N MET A 161 9.82 18.12 -3.29
CA MET A 161 9.09 17.01 -2.65
C MET A 161 10.04 15.91 -2.18
N GLN A 162 11.01 15.50 -3.00
CA GLN A 162 11.97 14.47 -2.64
C GLN A 162 12.78 14.85 -1.39
N THR A 163 13.22 16.11 -1.28
CA THR A 163 13.94 16.62 -0.10
C THR A 163 13.08 16.55 1.16
N MET A 164 11.77 16.81 1.05
CA MET A 164 10.84 16.75 2.18
C MET A 164 10.53 15.31 2.60
N LEU A 165 10.53 14.37 1.65
CA LEU A 165 10.06 13.00 1.84
C LEU A 165 11.16 12.02 2.27
N GLN A 166 12.40 12.18 1.78
CA GLN A 166 13.46 11.17 1.90
C GLN A 166 13.77 10.73 3.33
N ASP A 167 13.72 11.65 4.30
CA ASP A 167 13.99 11.37 5.71
C ASP A 167 12.71 11.37 6.57
N ALA A 168 11.59 11.80 6.01
CA ALA A 168 10.32 11.96 6.73
C ALA A 168 9.35 10.80 6.51
N ALA A 169 9.40 10.11 5.37
CA ALA A 169 8.43 9.10 5.02
C ALA A 169 9.07 7.75 4.69
N ASP A 170 8.38 6.68 5.03
CA ASP A 170 8.74 5.32 4.63
C ASP A 170 8.02 4.91 3.34
N PHE A 171 6.82 5.47 3.09
CA PHE A 171 6.05 5.28 1.86
C PHE A 171 5.19 6.52 1.55
N VAL A 172 4.68 6.59 0.31
CA VAL A 172 3.92 7.71 -0.23
C VAL A 172 2.58 7.24 -0.75
N VAL A 173 1.52 8.01 -0.50
CA VAL A 173 0.17 7.76 -1.03
C VAL A 173 -0.26 8.88 -1.94
N LEU A 174 -0.67 8.57 -3.16
CA LEU A 174 -1.23 9.53 -4.11
C LEU A 174 -2.77 9.53 -3.95
N ALA A 175 -3.28 10.41 -3.09
CA ALA A 175 -4.70 10.59 -2.85
C ALA A 175 -5.28 11.60 -3.87
N ARG A 176 -5.48 11.16 -5.11
CA ARG A 176 -5.91 12.04 -6.22
C ARG A 176 -4.88 13.14 -6.53
N PHE A 177 -3.60 12.78 -6.52
CA PHE A 177 -2.53 13.66 -6.98
C PHE A 177 -2.51 13.69 -8.51
N MET A 178 -3.20 14.67 -9.10
CA MET A 178 -3.46 14.76 -10.54
C MET A 178 -2.23 15.23 -11.33
N ARG A 179 -1.04 14.69 -11.01
CA ARG A 179 0.22 14.91 -11.70
C ARG A 179 0.92 13.58 -11.94
N ILE A 180 1.51 13.43 -13.10
CA ILE A 180 2.34 12.27 -13.43
C ILE A 180 3.72 12.52 -12.84
N LEU A 181 4.19 11.61 -12.00
CA LEU A 181 5.53 11.65 -11.42
C LEU A 181 6.55 11.15 -12.45
N SER A 182 7.73 11.76 -12.48
CA SER A 182 8.79 11.32 -13.37
C SER A 182 9.32 9.93 -13.01
N PRO A 183 9.85 9.15 -13.97
CA PRO A 183 10.51 7.88 -13.68
C PRO A 183 11.64 8.03 -12.66
N GLY A 184 12.35 9.17 -12.67
CA GLY A 184 13.42 9.47 -11.70
C GLY A 184 12.92 9.65 -10.28
N PHE A 185 11.72 10.22 -10.08
CA PHE A 185 11.08 10.29 -8.77
C PHE A 185 10.62 8.90 -8.31
N VAL A 186 9.92 8.16 -9.18
CA VAL A 186 9.38 6.84 -8.87
C VAL A 186 10.49 5.85 -8.51
N ALA A 187 11.61 5.88 -9.22
CA ALA A 187 12.75 4.97 -8.98
C ALA A 187 13.38 5.10 -7.57
N ARG A 188 13.14 6.20 -6.86
CA ARG A 188 13.59 6.38 -5.46
C ARG A 188 12.67 5.71 -4.44
N TRP A 189 11.49 5.30 -4.87
CA TRP A 189 10.43 4.73 -4.03
C TRP A 189 9.93 3.37 -4.54
N PRO A 190 10.81 2.40 -4.84
CA PRO A 190 10.40 1.13 -5.43
C PRO A 190 9.43 0.38 -4.50
N GLY A 191 8.21 0.07 -5.00
CA GLY A 191 7.16 -0.61 -4.22
C GLY A 191 6.61 0.19 -3.03
N ARG A 192 6.88 1.51 -2.96
CA ARG A 192 6.50 2.36 -1.81
C ARG A 192 5.67 3.58 -2.19
N ILE A 193 5.10 3.61 -3.39
CA ILE A 193 4.11 4.61 -3.78
C ILE A 193 2.82 3.87 -4.10
N ILE A 194 1.73 4.23 -3.41
CA ILE A 194 0.38 3.69 -3.65
C ILE A 194 -0.45 4.79 -4.30
N ASN A 195 -1.10 4.49 -5.43
CA ASN A 195 -1.98 5.40 -6.13
C ASN A 195 -3.42 4.92 -6.12
N ILE A 196 -4.37 5.85 -6.03
CA ILE A 196 -5.79 5.58 -6.35
C ILE A 196 -6.10 6.07 -7.74
N HIS A 197 -6.49 5.15 -8.60
CA HIS A 197 -6.98 5.42 -9.94
C HIS A 197 -8.51 5.31 -9.98
N HIS A 198 -9.17 6.31 -10.56
CA HIS A 198 -10.62 6.47 -10.56
C HIS A 198 -11.33 5.70 -11.67
N SER A 199 -10.82 4.52 -12.01
CA SER A 199 -11.52 3.55 -12.86
C SER A 199 -11.12 2.12 -12.50
N PHE A 200 -11.87 1.16 -13.01
CA PHE A 200 -11.53 -0.25 -12.91
C PHE A 200 -10.50 -0.60 -14.00
N LEU A 201 -9.22 -0.56 -13.62
CA LEU A 201 -8.13 -0.87 -14.57
C LEU A 201 -8.23 -2.32 -15.08
N PRO A 202 -7.92 -2.57 -16.35
CA PRO A 202 -7.37 -1.67 -17.36
C PRO A 202 -8.41 -0.87 -18.18
N ALA A 203 -9.67 -0.78 -17.73
CA ALA A 203 -10.73 -0.08 -18.45
C ALA A 203 -10.69 1.45 -18.21
N PHE A 204 -11.10 2.24 -19.23
CA PHE A 204 -11.26 3.69 -19.14
C PHE A 204 -9.99 4.46 -18.73
N VAL A 205 -8.89 4.13 -19.37
CA VAL A 205 -7.63 4.87 -19.23
C VAL A 205 -7.79 6.27 -19.83
N GLY A 206 -7.22 7.28 -19.15
CA GLY A 206 -7.21 8.68 -19.62
C GLY A 206 -8.13 9.61 -18.86
N ALA A 207 -8.45 10.75 -19.48
CA ALA A 207 -9.20 11.83 -18.83
C ALA A 207 -10.70 11.54 -18.74
N ASP A 208 -11.32 11.95 -17.61
CA ASP A 208 -12.77 11.92 -17.34
C ASP A 208 -13.43 10.53 -17.58
N PRO A 209 -12.97 9.46 -16.88
CA PRO A 209 -13.47 8.11 -17.08
C PRO A 209 -14.97 7.97 -16.75
N TYR A 210 -15.52 8.77 -15.86
CA TYR A 210 -16.94 8.75 -15.53
C TYR A 210 -17.82 9.25 -16.68
N ARG A 211 -17.35 10.24 -17.45
CA ARG A 211 -18.04 10.66 -18.66
C ARG A 211 -17.97 9.58 -19.74
N GLN A 212 -16.80 8.97 -19.94
CA GLN A 212 -16.66 7.84 -20.88
C GLN A 212 -17.58 6.68 -20.49
N ALA A 213 -17.66 6.35 -19.19
CA ALA A 213 -18.54 5.32 -18.65
C ALA A 213 -20.02 5.63 -18.91
N TYR A 214 -20.45 6.87 -18.73
CA TYR A 214 -21.80 7.35 -19.01
C TYR A 214 -22.15 7.22 -20.51
N GLU A 215 -21.29 7.78 -21.38
CA GLU A 215 -21.49 7.76 -22.83
C GLU A 215 -21.55 6.34 -23.40
N ARG A 216 -20.80 5.39 -22.81
CA ARG A 216 -20.85 3.97 -23.18
C ARG A 216 -22.00 3.19 -22.55
N GLY A 217 -22.73 3.76 -21.62
CA GLY A 217 -23.83 3.11 -20.93
C GLY A 217 -23.43 1.87 -20.16
N VAL A 218 -22.26 1.90 -19.50
CA VAL A 218 -21.74 0.78 -18.69
C VAL A 218 -22.69 0.43 -17.54
N LYS A 219 -22.54 -0.77 -17.01
CA LYS A 219 -23.35 -1.28 -15.88
C LYS A 219 -22.57 -1.38 -14.59
N LEU A 220 -21.25 -1.16 -14.65
CA LEU A 220 -20.35 -1.13 -13.51
C LEU A 220 -19.38 0.03 -13.68
N ILE A 221 -19.09 0.72 -12.59
CA ILE A 221 -17.93 1.60 -12.43
C ILE A 221 -17.07 1.08 -11.30
N GLY A 222 -15.81 1.52 -11.21
CA GLY A 222 -14.92 1.04 -10.18
C GLY A 222 -13.76 1.99 -9.90
N ALA A 223 -12.94 1.61 -8.94
CA ALA A 223 -11.69 2.25 -8.59
C ALA A 223 -10.60 1.20 -8.39
N THR A 224 -9.36 1.58 -8.58
CA THR A 224 -8.19 0.71 -8.45
C THR A 224 -7.10 1.39 -7.63
N ALA A 225 -6.65 0.72 -6.56
CA ALA A 225 -5.41 1.08 -5.88
C ALA A 225 -4.28 0.16 -6.37
N HIS A 226 -3.14 0.75 -6.72
CA HIS A 226 -2.00 0.01 -7.23
C HIS A 226 -0.68 0.64 -6.80
N TYR A 227 0.39 -0.13 -6.82
CA TYR A 227 1.73 0.44 -6.70
C TYR A 227 2.10 1.21 -7.96
N VAL A 228 2.79 2.34 -7.78
CA VAL A 228 3.23 3.17 -8.90
C VAL A 228 4.55 2.63 -9.46
N THR A 229 4.59 2.50 -10.78
CA THR A 229 5.78 2.17 -11.57
C THR A 229 6.10 3.31 -12.54
N ALA A 230 7.18 3.17 -13.31
CA ALA A 230 7.53 4.15 -14.34
C ALA A 230 6.47 4.24 -15.46
N ASP A 231 5.75 3.15 -15.69
CA ASP A 231 4.66 3.08 -16.66
C ASP A 231 3.35 3.54 -16.00
N LEU A 232 2.71 4.53 -16.59
CA LEU A 232 1.50 5.16 -16.05
C LEU A 232 0.37 4.14 -15.89
N ASP A 233 -0.19 4.05 -14.67
CA ASP A 233 -1.33 3.22 -14.30
C ASP A 233 -1.17 1.71 -14.62
N GLN A 234 0.09 1.21 -14.75
CA GLN A 234 0.39 -0.18 -15.09
C GLN A 234 1.05 -0.97 -13.95
N GLY A 235 1.22 -0.37 -12.79
CA GLY A 235 1.83 -1.03 -11.65
C GLY A 235 0.95 -2.12 -11.02
N PRO A 236 1.52 -2.97 -10.15
CA PRO A 236 0.83 -4.08 -9.50
C PRO A 236 -0.41 -3.62 -8.75
N ILE A 237 -1.56 -4.22 -9.06
CA ILE A 237 -2.85 -3.87 -8.46
C ILE A 237 -2.89 -4.43 -7.03
N ILE A 238 -3.27 -3.58 -6.07
CA ILE A 238 -3.43 -3.95 -4.66
C ILE A 238 -4.88 -4.30 -4.36
N GLU A 239 -5.81 -3.39 -4.74
CA GLU A 239 -7.22 -3.50 -4.43
C GLU A 239 -8.06 -2.89 -5.55
N GLN A 240 -9.20 -3.50 -5.81
CA GLN A 240 -10.21 -2.98 -6.72
C GLN A 240 -11.60 -3.18 -6.14
N ASP A 241 -12.48 -2.23 -6.39
CA ASP A 241 -13.88 -2.37 -6.06
C ASP A 241 -14.78 -1.79 -7.15
N THR A 242 -16.02 -2.26 -7.22
CA THR A 242 -16.97 -1.88 -8.25
C THR A 242 -18.35 -1.59 -7.68
N ALA A 243 -19.10 -0.72 -8.33
CA ALA A 243 -20.49 -0.49 -8.02
C ALA A 243 -21.37 -0.62 -9.27
N ARG A 244 -22.58 -1.14 -9.08
CA ARG A 244 -23.61 -1.19 -10.14
C ARG A 244 -24.19 0.18 -10.39
N VAL A 245 -24.34 0.47 -11.70
CA VAL A 245 -24.99 1.69 -12.18
C VAL A 245 -26.09 1.33 -13.19
N SER A 246 -27.04 2.21 -13.36
CA SER A 246 -28.15 2.02 -14.28
C SER A 246 -28.30 3.22 -15.23
N HIS A 247 -29.21 3.09 -16.18
CA HIS A 247 -29.56 4.18 -17.11
C HIS A 247 -30.14 5.43 -16.45
N ARG A 248 -30.46 5.37 -15.14
CA ARG A 248 -30.99 6.50 -14.36
C ARG A 248 -29.90 7.39 -13.79
N PHE A 249 -28.64 6.91 -13.79
CA PHE A 249 -27.49 7.66 -13.29
C PHE A 249 -26.99 8.62 -14.38
N GLU A 250 -26.76 9.86 -13.98
CA GLU A 250 -26.05 10.83 -14.79
C GLU A 250 -24.55 10.85 -14.45
N THR A 251 -23.75 11.61 -15.19
CA THR A 251 -22.29 11.71 -14.94
C THR A 251 -21.99 12.22 -13.53
N VAL A 252 -22.83 13.07 -12.95
CA VAL A 252 -22.67 13.58 -11.59
C VAL A 252 -22.86 12.48 -10.56
N ASP A 253 -23.84 11.60 -10.74
CA ASP A 253 -24.10 10.46 -9.84
C ASP A 253 -22.95 9.45 -9.91
N LEU A 254 -22.44 9.19 -11.13
CA LEU A 254 -21.27 8.31 -11.32
C LEU A 254 -20.03 8.86 -10.61
N LYS A 255 -19.80 10.18 -10.66
CA LYS A 255 -18.70 10.84 -9.95
C LYS A 255 -18.86 10.73 -8.44
N GLN A 256 -20.06 10.86 -7.91
CA GLN A 256 -20.34 10.75 -6.48
C GLN A 256 -20.08 9.31 -6.01
N LEU A 257 -20.67 8.33 -6.66
CA LEU A 257 -20.50 6.91 -6.34
C LEU A 257 -19.03 6.47 -6.49
N GLY A 258 -18.33 7.00 -7.51
CA GLY A 258 -16.92 6.76 -7.73
C GLY A 258 -16.05 7.28 -6.60
N ARG A 259 -16.33 8.46 -6.04
CA ARG A 259 -15.62 8.99 -4.86
C ARG A 259 -15.75 8.08 -3.63
N ASP A 260 -16.91 7.46 -3.45
CA ASP A 260 -17.13 6.52 -2.35
C ASP A 260 -16.29 5.26 -2.50
N LEU A 261 -16.19 4.73 -3.72
CA LEU A 261 -15.29 3.61 -4.05
C LEU A 261 -13.82 3.98 -3.86
N GLU A 262 -13.39 5.13 -4.38
CA GLU A 262 -12.01 5.60 -4.28
C GLU A 262 -11.54 5.71 -2.82
N ARG A 263 -12.38 6.25 -1.93
CA ARG A 263 -12.10 6.34 -0.49
C ARG A 263 -11.84 4.98 0.13
N GLN A 264 -12.75 4.02 -0.11
CA GLN A 264 -12.67 2.69 0.50
C GLN A 264 -11.51 1.87 -0.05
N VAL A 265 -11.33 1.87 -1.36
CA VAL A 265 -10.27 1.12 -2.05
C VAL A 265 -8.90 1.61 -1.61
N LEU A 266 -8.68 2.93 -1.57
CA LEU A 266 -7.39 3.48 -1.12
C LEU A 266 -7.12 3.16 0.35
N ALA A 267 -8.11 3.32 1.22
CA ALA A 267 -7.95 3.05 2.64
C ALA A 267 -7.64 1.56 2.93
N ARG A 268 -8.30 0.62 2.21
CA ARG A 268 -7.98 -0.81 2.31
C ARG A 268 -6.57 -1.12 1.83
N ALA A 269 -6.17 -0.57 0.68
CA ALA A 269 -4.84 -0.78 0.13
C ALA A 269 -3.74 -0.27 1.05
N VAL A 270 -3.90 0.92 1.64
CA VAL A 270 -2.96 1.49 2.61
C VAL A 270 -2.90 0.61 3.86
N ARG A 271 -4.02 0.18 4.40
CA ARG A 271 -4.06 -0.71 5.57
C ARG A 271 -3.32 -2.02 5.30
N TRP A 272 -3.59 -2.70 4.17
CA TRP A 272 -2.91 -3.95 3.83
C TRP A 272 -1.40 -3.77 3.63
N HIS A 273 -0.98 -2.64 3.05
CA HIS A 273 0.44 -2.31 2.93
C HIS A 273 1.10 -2.17 4.32
N VAL A 274 0.48 -1.46 5.23
CA VAL A 274 0.96 -1.23 6.59
C VAL A 274 0.96 -2.50 7.45
N GLU A 275 0.01 -3.39 7.20
CA GLU A 275 -0.11 -4.68 7.89
C GLU A 275 0.75 -5.78 7.25
N ASP A 276 1.61 -5.46 6.29
CA ASP A 276 2.43 -6.41 5.54
C ASP A 276 1.59 -7.59 4.98
N ARG A 277 0.43 -7.25 4.39
CA ARG A 277 -0.48 -8.24 3.77
C ARG A 277 -0.26 -8.41 2.28
N ILE A 278 0.72 -7.70 1.69
CA ILE A 278 0.92 -7.66 0.25
C ILE A 278 2.32 -8.16 -0.08
N ILE A 279 2.39 -9.15 -0.94
CA ILE A 279 3.64 -9.56 -1.61
C ILE A 279 3.52 -9.24 -3.09
N VAL A 280 4.49 -8.52 -3.64
CA VAL A 280 4.55 -8.21 -5.07
C VAL A 280 5.26 -9.35 -5.80
N ASP A 281 4.64 -9.85 -6.87
CA ASP A 281 5.18 -10.89 -7.76
C ASP A 281 5.13 -10.42 -9.21
N GLY A 282 6.23 -9.83 -9.68
CA GLY A 282 6.28 -9.19 -10.99
C GLY A 282 5.27 -8.03 -11.07
N ASN A 283 4.31 -8.13 -11.98
CA ASN A 283 3.23 -7.12 -12.12
C ASN A 283 1.91 -7.55 -11.44
N LYS A 284 1.98 -8.42 -10.46
CA LYS A 284 0.83 -8.90 -9.68
C LYS A 284 1.10 -8.70 -8.19
N THR A 285 0.05 -8.79 -7.39
CA THR A 285 0.17 -8.89 -5.94
C THR A 285 -0.50 -10.17 -5.45
N VAL A 286 0.07 -10.75 -4.41
CA VAL A 286 -0.60 -11.74 -3.55
C VAL A 286 -1.02 -10.98 -2.29
N VAL A 287 -2.31 -10.92 -2.02
CA VAL A 287 -2.88 -10.18 -0.88
C VAL A 287 -3.47 -11.17 0.10
N PHE A 288 -3.00 -11.15 1.33
CA PHE A 288 -3.50 -11.93 2.45
C PHE A 288 -4.52 -11.07 3.24
N ALA A 289 -5.75 -10.95 2.70
CA ALA A 289 -6.79 -10.03 3.17
C ALA A 289 -7.61 -10.56 4.35
#